data_5bfe45e7f16e7008955634ddd178d7e4
#
_entry.id   5bfe45e7f16e7008955634ddd178d7e4
#
_cell.length_a   1.000
_cell.length_b   1.000
_cell.length_c   1.000
_cell.angle_alpha   90.00
_cell.angle_beta   90.00
_cell.angle_gamma   90.00
#
_symmetry.space_group_name_H-M   'P 1'
#
loop_
_entity.id
_entity.type
_entity.pdbx_description
1 polymer ?
#
loop_
_entity_poly.entity_id
_entity_poly.type
_entity_poly.pdbx_seq_one_letter_code
_entity_poly.pdbx_strand_id
1 'polypeptide(L)'
;ELAGNPAPLKLLNPIASQMSVMRTSLLGSLLQVVKFNLDRKADRVRVFELGRVFLRDASVKDSDTTVEGLSQPMRVSGVAYGPVSSTSWGGKVRNVDFFDVKGELEALLAPAKPVFVSAEHPAMHPGRCAQISLNGQVVGHVGELHPRWRQSWDLQQAPILFELDLDAVLQRDVPVAQGVAKFQAVERDIAVVVAEKVTHAELMAAVHEAPTAGLLRSAVLFDVFRPQASLGVEKSLAVRLVLNSDEASLTDVQIESTVKSVLDHLALKIAARLRT
;
A
#
# COMPACT_ATOMS: atom_id res chain seq x y z
N GLU A 1 -14.80 1.03 -19.62
CA GLU A 1 -14.77 2.27 -18.82
C GLU A 1 -14.06 2.08 -17.48
N LEU A 2 -14.42 1.06 -16.68
CA LEU A 2 -13.84 0.81 -15.36
C LEU A 2 -12.29 0.71 -15.40
N ALA A 3 -11.74 0.05 -16.41
CA ALA A 3 -10.29 -0.07 -16.59
C ALA A 3 -9.62 1.19 -17.18
N GLY A 4 -10.38 2.22 -17.51
CA GLY A 4 -9.86 3.45 -18.10
C GLY A 4 -9.33 3.31 -19.53
N ASN A 5 -9.54 2.18 -20.19
CA ASN A 5 -9.09 1.97 -21.57
C ASN A 5 -10.21 2.34 -22.57
N PRO A 6 -10.06 3.40 -23.38
CA PRO A 6 -11.08 3.84 -24.33
C PRO A 6 -11.14 2.99 -25.60
N ALA A 7 -10.11 2.19 -25.89
CA ALA A 7 -9.98 1.43 -27.11
C ALA A 7 -9.63 -0.05 -26.88
N PRO A 8 -10.48 -0.83 -26.17
CA PRO A 8 -10.22 -2.25 -25.96
C PRO A 8 -10.30 -3.03 -27.28
N LEU A 9 -9.66 -4.18 -27.33
CA LEU A 9 -9.77 -5.10 -28.46
C LEU A 9 -11.16 -5.74 -28.47
N LYS A 10 -11.87 -5.60 -29.56
CA LYS A 10 -13.20 -6.20 -29.77
C LYS A 10 -13.08 -7.58 -30.39
N LEU A 11 -13.88 -8.52 -29.90
CA LEU A 11 -14.03 -9.83 -30.50
C LEU A 11 -14.94 -9.75 -31.73
N LEU A 12 -14.61 -10.47 -32.79
CA LEU A 12 -15.45 -10.55 -33.99
C LEU A 12 -16.76 -11.29 -33.72
N ASN A 13 -16.69 -12.39 -32.98
CA ASN A 13 -17.83 -13.25 -32.66
C ASN A 13 -17.90 -13.53 -31.16
N PRO A 14 -18.40 -12.57 -30.33
CA PRO A 14 -18.51 -12.77 -28.90
C PRO A 14 -19.62 -13.77 -28.58
N ILE A 15 -19.37 -14.66 -27.62
CA ILE A 15 -20.38 -15.63 -27.11
C ILE A 15 -21.56 -14.91 -26.45
N ALA A 16 -21.27 -13.77 -25.79
CA ALA A 16 -22.28 -12.93 -25.14
C ALA A 16 -21.86 -11.46 -25.19
N SER A 17 -22.82 -10.55 -25.17
CA SER A 17 -22.57 -9.11 -25.30
C SER A 17 -21.61 -8.54 -24.24
N GLN A 18 -21.68 -9.08 -23.00
CA GLN A 18 -20.77 -8.71 -21.92
C GLN A 18 -19.34 -9.23 -22.09
N MET A 19 -19.12 -10.16 -23.03
CA MET A 19 -17.82 -10.73 -23.39
C MET A 19 -17.33 -10.23 -24.75
N SER A 20 -17.76 -9.06 -25.19
CA SER A 20 -17.47 -8.53 -26.53
C SER A 20 -16.07 -7.93 -26.69
N VAL A 21 -15.32 -7.78 -25.61
CA VAL A 21 -13.96 -7.20 -25.62
C VAL A 21 -12.99 -8.07 -24.83
N MET A 22 -11.71 -8.02 -25.25
CA MET A 22 -10.62 -8.56 -24.43
C MET A 22 -10.41 -7.67 -23.22
N ARG A 23 -10.24 -8.28 -22.05
CA ARG A 23 -10.05 -7.54 -20.79
C ARG A 23 -8.76 -6.75 -20.77
N THR A 24 -8.83 -5.51 -20.34
CA THR A 24 -7.68 -4.61 -20.19
C THR A 24 -7.25 -4.47 -18.74
N SER A 25 -7.98 -5.09 -17.82
CA SER A 25 -7.75 -5.15 -16.38
C SER A 25 -8.50 -6.36 -15.81
N LEU A 26 -8.02 -6.90 -14.68
CA LEU A 26 -8.67 -7.98 -13.94
C LEU A 26 -9.74 -7.45 -12.96
N LEU A 27 -9.78 -6.15 -12.69
CA LEU A 27 -10.68 -5.53 -11.71
C LEU A 27 -12.16 -5.82 -12.01
N GLY A 28 -12.54 -5.82 -13.29
CA GLY A 28 -13.92 -6.11 -13.70
C GLY A 28 -14.34 -7.56 -13.41
N SER A 29 -13.47 -8.52 -13.65
CA SER A 29 -13.69 -9.94 -13.31
C SER A 29 -13.88 -10.13 -11.81
N LEU A 30 -13.02 -9.50 -11.01
CA LEU A 30 -13.08 -9.60 -9.56
C LEU A 30 -14.37 -8.99 -8.98
N LEU A 31 -14.85 -7.87 -9.54
CA LEU A 31 -16.11 -7.28 -9.13
C LEU A 31 -17.32 -8.20 -9.46
N GLN A 32 -17.27 -8.90 -10.61
CA GLN A 32 -18.27 -9.92 -10.92
C GLN A 32 -18.26 -11.05 -9.90
N VAL A 33 -17.07 -11.50 -9.48
CA VAL A 33 -16.94 -12.53 -8.42
C VAL A 33 -17.48 -12.02 -7.08
N VAL A 34 -17.22 -10.76 -6.71
CA VAL A 34 -17.81 -10.16 -5.51
C VAL A 34 -19.33 -10.19 -5.60
N LYS A 35 -19.92 -9.64 -6.67
CA LYS A 35 -21.38 -9.60 -6.86
C LYS A 35 -21.99 -11.00 -6.83
N PHE A 36 -21.41 -11.96 -7.52
CA PHE A 36 -21.84 -13.34 -7.55
C PHE A 36 -21.92 -13.98 -6.16
N ASN A 37 -20.95 -13.71 -5.30
CA ASN A 37 -20.92 -14.24 -3.94
C ASN A 37 -21.91 -13.51 -3.02
N LEU A 38 -22.04 -12.18 -3.14
CA LEU A 38 -23.00 -11.40 -2.36
C LEU A 38 -24.44 -11.79 -2.67
N ASP A 39 -24.78 -12.08 -3.93
CA ASP A 39 -26.09 -12.56 -4.35
C ASP A 39 -26.42 -13.95 -3.71
N ARG A 40 -25.37 -14.67 -3.26
CA ARG A 40 -25.48 -15.94 -2.52
C ARG A 40 -25.32 -15.80 -1.02
N LYS A 41 -25.45 -14.56 -0.50
CA LYS A 41 -25.44 -14.25 0.93
C LYS A 41 -24.08 -14.41 1.60
N ALA A 42 -22.98 -14.42 0.82
CA ALA A 42 -21.66 -14.26 1.41
C ALA A 42 -21.54 -12.84 1.98
N ASP A 43 -21.11 -12.71 3.21
CA ASP A 43 -20.87 -11.43 3.88
C ASP A 43 -19.45 -10.93 3.72
N ARG A 44 -18.53 -11.83 3.31
CA ARG A 44 -17.10 -11.56 3.16
C ARG A 44 -16.55 -12.21 1.89
N VAL A 45 -15.82 -11.42 1.10
CA VAL A 45 -15.13 -11.90 -0.11
C VAL A 45 -13.71 -11.41 -0.10
N ARG A 46 -12.74 -12.34 -0.19
CA ARG A 46 -11.31 -12.06 -0.38
C ARG A 46 -10.78 -13.04 -1.40
N VAL A 47 -10.52 -12.55 -2.57
CA VAL A 47 -10.04 -13.35 -3.71
C VAL A 47 -9.01 -12.59 -4.51
N PHE A 48 -8.16 -13.32 -5.20
CA PHE A 48 -7.21 -12.79 -6.16
C PHE A 48 -7.26 -13.57 -7.47
N GLU A 49 -6.77 -12.97 -8.52
CA GLU A 49 -6.66 -13.56 -9.84
C GLU A 49 -5.28 -13.26 -10.43
N LEU A 50 -4.69 -14.26 -11.09
CA LEU A 50 -3.54 -14.13 -11.97
C LEU A 50 -4.01 -14.28 -13.40
N GLY A 51 -3.70 -13.33 -14.27
CA GLY A 51 -4.17 -13.43 -15.63
C GLY A 51 -3.55 -12.40 -16.59
N ARG A 52 -3.67 -12.69 -17.87
CA ARG A 52 -3.28 -11.74 -18.91
C ARG A 52 -4.34 -10.67 -19.10
N VAL A 53 -3.86 -9.47 -19.36
CA VAL A 53 -4.65 -8.36 -19.89
C VAL A 53 -4.16 -8.03 -21.29
N PHE A 54 -4.97 -7.33 -22.07
CA PHE A 54 -4.72 -7.12 -23.50
C PHE A 54 -4.76 -5.63 -23.80
N LEU A 55 -3.59 -5.08 -24.13
CA LEU A 55 -3.39 -3.64 -24.32
C LEU A 55 -2.87 -3.40 -25.74
N ARG A 56 -3.38 -2.34 -26.40
CA ARG A 56 -2.80 -1.90 -27.68
C ARG A 56 -1.45 -1.25 -27.41
N ASP A 57 -0.42 -1.71 -28.12
CA ASP A 57 0.94 -1.20 -28.00
C ASP A 57 1.65 -1.33 -29.36
N ALA A 58 1.77 -0.22 -30.05
CA ALA A 58 2.38 -0.17 -31.37
C ALA A 58 3.89 -0.51 -31.38
N SER A 59 4.53 -0.53 -30.23
CA SER A 59 5.95 -0.90 -30.11
C SER A 59 6.17 -2.41 -30.19
N VAL A 60 5.14 -3.23 -29.89
CA VAL A 60 5.22 -4.70 -29.94
C VAL A 60 5.23 -5.17 -31.37
N LYS A 61 6.27 -5.95 -31.72
CA LYS A 61 6.44 -6.61 -33.04
C LYS A 61 5.97 -8.04 -32.96
N ASP A 62 5.62 -8.59 -34.12
CA ASP A 62 5.23 -9.99 -34.25
C ASP A 62 6.41 -10.92 -33.94
N SER A 63 6.13 -12.03 -33.25
CA SER A 63 7.11 -13.07 -32.90
C SER A 63 6.38 -14.36 -32.53
N ASP A 64 7.14 -15.43 -32.22
CA ASP A 64 6.57 -16.70 -31.76
C ASP A 64 5.69 -16.59 -30.52
N THR A 65 5.84 -15.52 -29.71
CA THR A 65 5.16 -15.33 -28.45
C THR A 65 4.34 -14.04 -28.36
N THR A 66 4.45 -13.16 -29.37
CA THR A 66 3.78 -11.85 -29.38
C THR A 66 3.04 -11.62 -30.69
N VAL A 67 1.96 -10.88 -30.67
CA VAL A 67 1.20 -10.40 -31.81
C VAL A 67 1.49 -8.92 -31.99
N GLU A 68 1.75 -8.50 -33.25
CA GLU A 68 2.05 -7.09 -33.54
C GLU A 68 0.96 -6.15 -33.05
N GLY A 69 1.40 -5.05 -32.40
CA GLY A 69 0.50 -4.04 -31.89
C GLY A 69 -0.26 -4.44 -30.60
N LEU A 70 0.09 -5.59 -29.99
CA LEU A 70 -0.62 -6.14 -28.84
C LEU A 70 0.32 -6.53 -27.70
N SER A 71 0.26 -5.80 -26.60
CA SER A 71 0.89 -6.17 -25.34
C SER A 71 -0.04 -7.04 -24.48
N GLN A 72 0.49 -8.14 -23.93
CA GLN A 72 -0.26 -9.13 -23.15
C GLN A 72 0.39 -9.40 -21.80
N PRO A 73 0.59 -8.38 -20.95
CA PRO A 73 1.25 -8.56 -19.65
C PRO A 73 0.42 -9.43 -18.73
N MET A 74 1.11 -10.17 -17.87
CA MET A 74 0.50 -10.87 -16.76
C MET A 74 0.27 -9.88 -15.60
N ARG A 75 -0.89 -9.96 -14.99
CA ARG A 75 -1.26 -9.18 -13.82
C ARG A 75 -1.62 -10.08 -12.65
N VAL A 76 -1.36 -9.61 -11.44
CA VAL A 76 -1.99 -10.10 -10.21
C VAL A 76 -2.91 -9.02 -9.70
N SER A 77 -4.14 -9.37 -9.42
CA SER A 77 -5.14 -8.45 -8.90
C SER A 77 -5.94 -9.11 -7.78
N GLY A 78 -6.41 -8.33 -6.84
CA GLY A 78 -7.22 -8.85 -5.75
C GLY A 78 -8.30 -7.89 -5.31
N VAL A 79 -9.26 -8.44 -4.59
CA VAL A 79 -10.39 -7.71 -4.01
C VAL A 79 -10.67 -8.18 -2.60
N ALA A 80 -10.92 -7.22 -1.71
CA ALA A 80 -11.37 -7.46 -0.35
C ALA A 80 -12.68 -6.71 -0.09
N TYR A 81 -13.70 -7.44 0.39
CA TYR A 81 -15.03 -6.92 0.73
C TYR A 81 -15.51 -7.52 2.03
N GLY A 82 -16.31 -6.77 2.79
CA GLY A 82 -16.93 -7.22 4.03
C GLY A 82 -16.03 -7.08 5.26
N PRO A 83 -16.31 -7.84 6.33
CA PRO A 83 -15.58 -7.72 7.58
C PRO A 83 -14.11 -8.20 7.45
N VAL A 84 -13.23 -7.54 8.21
CA VAL A 84 -11.78 -7.90 8.28
C VAL A 84 -11.61 -9.31 8.81
N SER A 85 -12.35 -9.66 9.85
CA SER A 85 -12.32 -10.99 10.49
C SER A 85 -13.73 -11.53 10.66
N SER A 86 -13.85 -12.81 10.86
CA SER A 86 -15.11 -13.43 11.26
C SER A 86 -15.58 -12.88 12.61
N THR A 87 -16.89 -12.89 12.84
CA THR A 87 -17.48 -12.50 14.13
C THR A 87 -16.85 -13.29 15.27
N SER A 88 -16.33 -12.61 16.25
CA SER A 88 -15.64 -13.20 17.41
C SER A 88 -15.98 -12.43 18.67
N TRP A 89 -15.94 -13.11 19.81
CA TRP A 89 -16.10 -12.49 21.14
C TRP A 89 -14.92 -11.58 21.51
N GLY A 90 -13.75 -11.77 20.89
CA GLY A 90 -12.50 -11.10 21.24
C GLY A 90 -12.34 -9.68 20.67
N GLY A 91 -13.28 -9.18 19.88
CA GLY A 91 -13.17 -7.84 19.30
C GLY A 91 -14.39 -7.38 18.51
N LYS A 92 -14.43 -6.08 18.25
CA LYS A 92 -15.48 -5.51 17.37
C LYS A 92 -15.17 -5.83 15.92
N VAL A 93 -16.17 -6.30 15.21
CA VAL A 93 -16.09 -6.51 13.76
C VAL A 93 -16.12 -5.15 13.09
N ARG A 94 -15.14 -4.88 12.22
CA ARG A 94 -15.11 -3.74 11.30
C ARG A 94 -14.95 -4.21 9.87
N ASN A 95 -15.35 -3.39 8.94
CA ASN A 95 -15.15 -3.66 7.54
C ASN A 95 -13.68 -3.44 7.13
N VAL A 96 -13.26 -4.15 6.07
CA VAL A 96 -11.95 -3.97 5.46
C VAL A 96 -11.81 -2.54 4.94
N ASP A 97 -10.63 -1.96 5.12
CA ASP A 97 -10.27 -0.64 4.62
C ASP A 97 -8.99 -0.68 3.76
N PHE A 98 -8.59 0.49 3.27
CA PHE A 98 -7.40 0.67 2.46
C PHE A 98 -6.12 0.15 3.15
N PHE A 99 -5.98 0.40 4.45
CA PHE A 99 -4.75 0.06 5.19
C PHE A 99 -4.62 -1.45 5.43
N ASP A 100 -5.72 -2.19 5.51
CA ASP A 100 -5.68 -3.65 5.59
C ASP A 100 -5.04 -4.25 4.34
N VAL A 101 -5.54 -3.85 3.16
CA VAL A 101 -5.02 -4.35 1.88
C VAL A 101 -3.61 -3.81 1.60
N LYS A 102 -3.31 -2.57 2.00
CA LYS A 102 -1.96 -2.02 1.93
C LYS A 102 -0.97 -2.89 2.72
N GLY A 103 -1.31 -3.27 3.95
CA GLY A 103 -0.48 -4.14 4.78
C GLY A 103 -0.28 -5.54 4.18
N GLU A 104 -1.33 -6.12 3.56
CA GLU A 104 -1.23 -7.37 2.82
C GLU A 104 -0.28 -7.26 1.61
N LEU A 105 -0.32 -6.12 0.89
CA LEU A 105 0.59 -5.85 -0.22
C LEU A 105 2.04 -5.64 0.23
N GLU A 106 2.26 -4.95 1.35
CA GLU A 106 3.59 -4.83 1.97
C GLU A 106 4.16 -6.20 2.34
N ALA A 107 3.33 -7.08 2.90
CA ALA A 107 3.73 -8.46 3.20
C ALA A 107 3.99 -9.31 1.94
N LEU A 108 3.15 -9.16 0.89
CA LEU A 108 3.32 -9.85 -0.39
C LEU A 108 4.64 -9.46 -1.06
N LEU A 109 4.99 -8.19 -1.02
CA LEU A 109 6.16 -7.62 -1.69
C LEU A 109 7.45 -7.71 -0.85
N ALA A 110 7.36 -8.10 0.43
CA ALA A 110 8.54 -8.27 1.29
C ALA A 110 9.56 -9.25 0.69
N PRO A 111 10.89 -9.01 0.83
CA PRO A 111 11.54 -7.98 1.64
C PRO A 111 11.62 -6.59 0.98
N ALA A 112 11.19 -6.45 -0.28
CA ALA A 112 11.15 -5.15 -0.93
C ALA A 112 10.22 -4.18 -0.17
N LYS A 113 10.54 -2.89 -0.22
CA LYS A 113 9.77 -1.84 0.45
C LYS A 113 9.00 -1.04 -0.60
N PRO A 114 7.71 -1.36 -0.84
CA PRO A 114 6.90 -0.60 -1.78
C PRO A 114 6.66 0.83 -1.29
N VAL A 115 6.66 1.76 -2.22
CA VAL A 115 6.29 3.16 -1.98
C VAL A 115 4.87 3.37 -2.48
N PHE A 116 4.02 3.93 -1.62
CA PHE A 116 2.63 4.26 -1.93
C PHE A 116 2.48 5.78 -2.03
N VAL A 117 2.02 6.25 -3.18
CA VAL A 117 1.79 7.67 -3.44
C VAL A 117 0.34 7.88 -3.84
N SER A 118 -0.31 8.90 -3.29
CA SER A 118 -1.68 9.26 -3.68
C SER A 118 -1.78 9.44 -5.19
N ALA A 119 -2.76 8.80 -5.81
CA ALA A 119 -2.94 8.80 -7.26
C ALA A 119 -4.41 8.72 -7.64
N GLU A 120 -4.70 8.96 -8.92
CA GLU A 120 -6.02 8.79 -9.50
C GLU A 120 -6.06 7.54 -10.39
N HIS A 121 -7.15 6.78 -10.30
CA HIS A 121 -7.40 5.64 -11.16
C HIS A 121 -8.90 5.55 -11.47
N PRO A 122 -9.33 5.30 -12.73
CA PRO A 122 -10.75 5.34 -13.14
C PRO A 122 -11.66 4.38 -12.37
N ALA A 123 -11.12 3.26 -11.88
CA ALA A 123 -11.84 2.30 -11.06
C ALA A 123 -11.90 2.68 -9.58
N MET A 124 -11.06 3.59 -9.10
CA MET A 124 -10.82 3.80 -7.67
C MET A 124 -11.26 5.18 -7.21
N HIS A 125 -11.55 5.29 -5.92
CA HIS A 125 -11.98 6.53 -5.28
C HIS A 125 -10.86 7.58 -5.34
N PRO A 126 -11.10 8.82 -5.82
CA PRO A 126 -10.06 9.83 -6.07
C PRO A 126 -9.27 10.26 -4.81
N GLY A 127 -9.87 10.12 -3.62
CA GLY A 127 -9.19 10.42 -2.35
C GLY A 127 -8.70 9.19 -1.58
N ARG A 128 -8.88 7.96 -2.13
CA ARG A 128 -8.52 6.71 -1.46
C ARG A 128 -7.90 5.72 -2.44
N CYS A 129 -6.97 6.20 -3.22
CA CYS A 129 -6.22 5.46 -4.23
C CYS A 129 -4.74 5.81 -4.11
N ALA A 130 -3.90 4.81 -4.24
CA ALA A 130 -2.47 4.97 -4.30
C ALA A 130 -1.87 4.18 -5.47
N GLN A 131 -0.90 4.79 -6.11
CA GLN A 131 0.05 4.15 -7.01
C GLN A 131 1.12 3.45 -6.17
N ILE A 132 1.53 2.28 -6.59
CA ILE A 132 2.54 1.46 -5.93
C ILE A 132 3.78 1.44 -6.79
N SER A 133 4.94 1.73 -6.19
CA SER A 133 6.23 1.67 -6.86
C SER A 133 7.20 0.78 -6.10
N LEU A 134 8.02 0.03 -6.84
CA LEU A 134 9.15 -0.74 -6.35
C LEU A 134 10.42 -0.24 -7.06
N ASN A 135 11.46 0.06 -6.30
CA ASN A 135 12.75 0.51 -6.84
C ASN A 135 12.61 1.68 -7.85
N GLY A 136 11.66 2.59 -7.60
CA GLY A 136 11.37 3.72 -8.48
C GLY A 136 10.51 3.41 -9.71
N GLN A 137 10.17 2.16 -9.95
CA GLN A 137 9.29 1.75 -11.05
C GLN A 137 7.84 1.56 -10.56
N VAL A 138 6.88 2.13 -11.27
CA VAL A 138 5.45 1.91 -11.01
C VAL A 138 5.09 0.47 -11.35
N VAL A 139 4.49 -0.22 -10.37
CA VAL A 139 4.11 -1.63 -10.53
C VAL A 139 2.60 -1.86 -10.42
N GLY A 140 1.82 -0.87 -10.04
CA GLY A 140 0.37 -0.98 -9.99
C GLY A 140 -0.33 0.04 -9.09
N HIS A 141 -1.58 -0.29 -8.74
CA HIS A 141 -2.44 0.58 -7.92
C HIS A 141 -3.20 -0.23 -6.87
N VAL A 142 -3.55 0.45 -5.77
CA VAL A 142 -4.47 -0.04 -4.73
C VAL A 142 -5.43 1.07 -4.34
N GLY A 143 -6.69 0.73 -4.11
CA GLY A 143 -7.67 1.74 -3.70
C GLY A 143 -9.06 1.19 -3.40
N GLU A 144 -9.88 2.03 -2.80
CA GLU A 144 -11.31 1.78 -2.63
C GLU A 144 -12.02 1.92 -3.97
N LEU A 145 -13.00 1.07 -4.26
CA LEU A 145 -13.79 1.18 -5.49
C LEU A 145 -14.45 2.57 -5.59
N HIS A 146 -14.39 3.17 -6.78
CA HIS A 146 -14.99 4.47 -7.05
C HIS A 146 -16.50 4.48 -6.75
N PRO A 147 -17.06 5.52 -6.10
CA PRO A 147 -18.47 5.58 -5.71
C PRO A 147 -19.45 5.30 -6.85
N ARG A 148 -19.19 5.79 -8.07
CA ARG A 148 -20.05 5.54 -9.23
C ARG A 148 -20.12 4.04 -9.58
N TRP A 149 -19.01 3.33 -9.50
CA TRP A 149 -18.97 1.89 -9.76
C TRP A 149 -19.61 1.11 -8.61
N ARG A 150 -19.39 1.53 -7.35
CA ARG A 150 -20.11 0.97 -6.22
C ARG A 150 -21.63 1.01 -6.43
N GLN A 151 -22.15 2.15 -6.88
CA GLN A 151 -23.57 2.34 -7.18
C GLN A 151 -24.01 1.50 -8.38
N SER A 152 -23.24 1.49 -9.47
CA SER A 152 -23.56 0.71 -10.69
C SER A 152 -23.61 -0.79 -10.44
N TRP A 153 -22.81 -1.31 -9.50
CA TRP A 153 -22.77 -2.71 -9.10
C TRP A 153 -23.71 -3.03 -7.92
N ASP A 154 -24.46 -2.04 -7.43
CA ASP A 154 -25.35 -2.17 -6.26
C ASP A 154 -24.64 -2.78 -5.05
N LEU A 155 -23.47 -2.23 -4.69
CA LEU A 155 -22.68 -2.69 -3.55
C LEU A 155 -22.93 -1.79 -2.34
N GLN A 156 -23.30 -2.38 -1.20
CA GLN A 156 -23.56 -1.65 0.05
C GLN A 156 -22.27 -1.04 0.61
N GLN A 157 -21.14 -1.73 0.48
CA GLN A 157 -19.81 -1.30 0.87
C GLN A 157 -18.92 -1.20 -0.38
N ALA A 158 -18.01 -0.26 -0.41
CA ALA A 158 -16.98 -0.24 -1.43
C ALA A 158 -15.90 -1.30 -1.13
N PRO A 159 -15.62 -2.23 -2.05
CA PRO A 159 -14.48 -3.13 -1.92
C PRO A 159 -13.16 -2.37 -2.05
N ILE A 160 -12.11 -2.92 -1.47
CA ILE A 160 -10.74 -2.50 -1.72
C ILE A 160 -10.15 -3.41 -2.80
N LEU A 161 -9.55 -2.78 -3.81
CA LEU A 161 -9.03 -3.43 -5.01
C LEU A 161 -7.56 -3.13 -5.18
N PHE A 162 -6.81 -4.07 -5.73
CA PHE A 162 -5.47 -3.80 -6.23
C PHE A 162 -5.22 -4.52 -7.56
N GLU A 163 -4.33 -3.99 -8.37
CA GLU A 163 -3.80 -4.66 -9.56
C GLU A 163 -2.32 -4.31 -9.71
N LEU A 164 -1.47 -5.33 -9.87
CA LEU A 164 -0.02 -5.22 -9.96
C LEU A 164 0.50 -5.92 -11.21
N ASP A 165 1.63 -5.45 -11.70
CA ASP A 165 2.44 -6.15 -12.69
C ASP A 165 3.05 -7.40 -12.06
N LEU A 166 2.73 -8.58 -12.60
CA LEU A 166 3.18 -9.84 -12.04
C LEU A 166 4.71 -9.99 -12.16
N ASP A 167 5.30 -9.56 -13.27
CA ASP A 167 6.74 -9.69 -13.48
C ASP A 167 7.52 -8.88 -12.43
N ALA A 168 7.01 -7.70 -12.05
CA ALA A 168 7.59 -6.89 -10.98
C ALA A 168 7.45 -7.55 -9.60
N VAL A 169 6.31 -8.20 -9.33
CA VAL A 169 6.09 -8.94 -8.06
C VAL A 169 7.00 -10.15 -7.93
N LEU A 170 7.34 -10.79 -9.05
CA LEU A 170 8.21 -11.98 -9.08
C LEU A 170 9.70 -11.62 -8.97
N GLN A 171 10.08 -10.36 -9.18
CA GLN A 171 11.45 -9.89 -8.98
C GLN A 171 11.74 -9.76 -7.48
N ARG A 172 12.26 -10.83 -6.88
CA ARG A 172 12.57 -10.87 -5.45
C ARG A 172 14.06 -11.07 -5.24
N ASP A 173 14.63 -10.24 -4.37
CA ASP A 173 15.98 -10.47 -3.87
C ASP A 173 16.02 -11.70 -2.96
N VAL A 174 17.14 -12.40 -2.99
CA VAL A 174 17.35 -13.51 -2.07
C VAL A 174 17.57 -12.94 -0.67
N PRO A 175 16.78 -13.37 0.33
CA PRO A 175 16.96 -12.88 1.70
C PRO A 175 18.36 -13.19 2.21
N VAL A 176 19.05 -12.17 2.71
CA VAL A 176 20.37 -12.32 3.34
C VAL A 176 20.18 -12.39 4.85
N ALA A 177 20.75 -13.43 5.48
CA ALA A 177 20.73 -13.57 6.91
C ALA A 177 21.46 -12.39 7.58
N GLN A 178 20.81 -11.75 8.53
CA GLN A 178 21.42 -10.73 9.37
C GLN A 178 21.79 -11.32 10.73
N GLY A 179 22.92 -10.88 11.29
CA GLY A 179 23.33 -11.27 12.63
C GLY A 179 22.29 -10.86 13.68
N VAL A 180 22.03 -11.74 14.62
CA VAL A 180 21.20 -11.39 15.78
C VAL A 180 22.03 -10.56 16.75
N ALA A 181 21.51 -9.41 17.16
CA ALA A 181 22.18 -8.55 18.13
C ALA A 181 22.38 -9.29 19.46
N LYS A 182 23.60 -9.25 20.00
CA LYS A 182 23.97 -9.91 21.25
C LYS A 182 23.54 -9.13 22.49
N PHE A 183 23.38 -7.82 22.36
CA PHE A 183 23.07 -6.93 23.47
C PHE A 183 21.61 -6.51 23.44
N GLN A 184 21.08 -6.17 24.61
CA GLN A 184 19.68 -5.77 24.75
C GLN A 184 19.40 -4.46 24.02
N ALA A 185 18.31 -4.42 23.27
CA ALA A 185 17.81 -3.20 22.65
C ALA A 185 17.18 -2.26 23.69
N VAL A 186 17.27 -0.98 23.43
CA VAL A 186 16.64 0.08 24.25
C VAL A 186 15.57 0.77 23.44
N GLU A 187 14.36 0.87 24.00
CA GLU A 187 13.25 1.61 23.38
C GLU A 187 13.17 3.03 23.95
N ARG A 188 12.91 4.00 23.09
CA ARG A 188 12.63 5.38 23.47
C ARG A 188 11.49 5.93 22.63
N ASP A 189 10.53 6.51 23.32
CA ASP A 189 9.38 7.15 22.68
C ASP A 189 9.62 8.66 22.61
N ILE A 190 9.39 9.22 21.42
CA ILE A 190 9.41 10.66 21.18
C ILE A 190 8.04 11.09 20.66
N ALA A 191 7.57 12.25 21.08
CA ALA A 191 6.35 12.86 20.55
C ALA A 191 6.70 14.21 19.92
N VAL A 192 6.37 14.39 18.65
CA VAL A 192 6.65 15.62 17.91
C VAL A 192 5.40 16.23 17.32
N VAL A 193 5.32 17.55 17.31
CA VAL A 193 4.26 18.30 16.64
C VAL A 193 4.76 18.75 15.28
N VAL A 194 3.96 18.46 14.25
CA VAL A 194 4.26 18.81 12.86
C VAL A 194 3.04 19.40 12.17
N ALA A 195 3.24 20.07 11.04
CA ALA A 195 2.13 20.53 10.20
C ALA A 195 1.27 19.35 9.72
N GLU A 196 -0.06 19.54 9.59
CA GLU A 196 -0.99 18.47 9.19
C GLU A 196 -0.61 17.80 7.87
N LYS A 197 -0.03 18.55 6.93
CA LYS A 197 0.42 18.06 5.62
C LYS A 197 1.59 17.06 5.65
N VAL A 198 2.36 17.02 6.74
CA VAL A 198 3.50 16.10 6.85
C VAL A 198 2.99 14.67 6.85
N THR A 199 3.45 13.88 5.90
CA THR A 199 3.04 12.48 5.73
C THR A 199 3.82 11.55 6.68
N HIS A 200 3.28 10.34 6.89
CA HIS A 200 4.01 9.27 7.58
C HIS A 200 5.36 8.96 6.88
N ALA A 201 5.37 8.93 5.55
CA ALA A 201 6.58 8.64 4.78
C ALA A 201 7.67 9.68 5.00
N GLU A 202 7.33 10.99 4.99
CA GLU A 202 8.29 12.08 5.27
C GLU A 202 8.83 12.02 6.70
N LEU A 203 7.97 11.72 7.70
CA LEU A 203 8.41 11.53 9.07
C LEU A 203 9.41 10.38 9.18
N MET A 204 9.05 9.20 8.65
CA MET A 204 9.89 8.00 8.76
C MET A 204 11.20 8.13 7.98
N ALA A 205 11.18 8.77 6.80
CA ALA A 205 12.38 9.09 6.06
C ALA A 205 13.31 9.98 6.88
N ALA A 206 12.80 11.06 7.47
CA ALA A 206 13.58 11.97 8.30
C ALA A 206 14.13 11.28 9.58
N VAL A 207 13.38 10.34 10.19
CA VAL A 207 13.89 9.54 11.31
C VAL A 207 15.04 8.64 10.89
N HIS A 208 14.92 7.95 9.74
CA HIS A 208 15.95 7.01 9.28
C HIS A 208 17.18 7.70 8.68
N GLU A 209 17.04 8.93 8.14
CA GLU A 209 18.14 9.75 7.66
C GLU A 209 18.94 10.42 8.78
N ALA A 210 18.44 10.42 10.02
CA ALA A 210 19.13 11.06 11.13
C ALA A 210 20.51 10.41 11.39
N PRO A 211 21.54 11.20 11.70
CA PRO A 211 22.89 10.69 11.95
C PRO A 211 22.95 9.99 13.33
N THR A 212 22.59 8.74 13.37
CA THR A 212 22.50 7.90 14.59
C THR A 212 23.68 6.96 14.79
N ALA A 213 24.75 7.10 13.99
CA ALA A 213 25.91 6.21 13.99
C ALA A 213 25.56 4.71 13.92
N GLY A 214 24.46 4.36 13.24
CA GLY A 214 23.97 2.98 13.10
C GLY A 214 23.30 2.40 14.33
N LEU A 215 23.07 3.20 15.38
CA LEU A 215 22.40 2.73 16.61
C LEU A 215 20.88 2.59 16.46
N LEU A 216 20.25 3.32 15.53
CA LEU A 216 18.82 3.19 15.25
C LEU A 216 18.57 1.92 14.43
N ARG A 217 17.88 0.95 15.01
CA ARG A 217 17.52 -0.32 14.35
C ARG A 217 16.16 -0.28 13.70
N SER A 218 15.19 0.30 14.39
CA SER A 218 13.85 0.49 13.85
C SER A 218 13.17 1.70 14.46
N ALA A 219 12.15 2.19 13.76
CA ALA A 219 11.26 3.23 14.25
C ALA A 219 9.83 2.89 13.86
N VAL A 220 8.87 3.16 14.73
CA VAL A 220 7.46 2.88 14.49
C VAL A 220 6.62 4.05 14.99
N LEU A 221 5.78 4.62 14.10
CA LEU A 221 4.73 5.54 14.49
C LEU A 221 3.61 4.75 15.16
N PHE A 222 3.33 5.01 16.45
CA PHE A 222 2.32 4.26 17.19
C PHE A 222 1.12 5.10 17.63
N ASP A 223 1.21 6.44 17.57
CA ASP A 223 0.07 7.32 17.89
C ASP A 223 0.06 8.59 17.03
N VAL A 224 -1.16 9.01 16.66
CA VAL A 224 -1.43 10.26 15.93
C VAL A 224 -2.52 11.04 16.65
N PHE A 225 -2.17 12.13 17.27
CA PHE A 225 -3.11 12.97 18.01
C PHE A 225 -3.33 14.31 17.28
N ARG A 226 -4.59 14.69 17.11
CA ARG A 226 -5.01 15.98 16.53
C ARG A 226 -5.75 16.81 17.58
N PRO A 227 -5.09 17.84 18.15
CA PRO A 227 -5.76 18.73 19.09
C PRO A 227 -6.92 19.47 18.42
N GLN A 228 -8.06 19.58 19.10
CA GLN A 228 -9.22 20.30 18.56
C GLN A 228 -8.90 21.77 18.25
N ALA A 229 -8.05 22.40 19.05
CA ALA A 229 -7.65 23.80 18.88
C ALA A 229 -6.81 24.06 17.61
N SER A 230 -6.12 23.04 17.07
CA SER A 230 -5.26 23.14 15.88
C SER A 230 -5.67 22.14 14.79
N LEU A 231 -6.94 21.72 14.78
CA LEU A 231 -7.47 20.76 13.80
C LEU A 231 -7.24 21.26 12.37
N GLY A 232 -6.60 20.42 11.56
CA GLY A 232 -6.27 20.75 10.16
C GLY A 232 -5.02 21.61 9.97
N VAL A 233 -4.39 22.10 11.04
CA VAL A 233 -3.17 22.90 11.01
C VAL A 233 -1.96 22.08 11.45
N GLU A 234 -2.05 21.45 12.61
CA GLU A 234 -0.97 20.67 13.22
C GLU A 234 -1.50 19.35 13.78
N LYS A 235 -0.60 18.38 13.86
CA LYS A 235 -0.81 17.10 14.52
C LYS A 235 0.40 16.70 15.33
N SER A 236 0.17 15.91 16.38
CA SER A 236 1.23 15.29 17.17
C SER A 236 1.42 13.84 16.73
N LEU A 237 2.67 13.46 16.52
CA LEU A 237 3.08 12.13 16.07
C LEU A 237 3.98 11.52 17.14
N ALA A 238 3.62 10.34 17.66
CA ALA A 238 4.43 9.62 18.62
C ALA A 238 5.15 8.44 17.95
N VAL A 239 6.47 8.48 18.02
CA VAL A 239 7.35 7.49 17.36
C VAL A 239 8.16 6.76 18.42
N ARG A 240 8.15 5.43 18.37
CA ARG A 240 9.03 4.56 19.14
C ARG A 240 10.30 4.32 18.34
N LEU A 241 11.43 4.62 18.95
CA LEU A 241 12.77 4.34 18.43
C LEU A 241 13.32 3.10 19.15
N VAL A 242 13.83 2.13 18.40
CA VAL A 242 14.54 0.97 18.94
C VAL A 242 16.02 1.14 18.63
N LEU A 243 16.82 1.30 19.67
CA LEU A 243 18.26 1.52 19.61
C LEU A 243 19.00 0.27 20.04
N ASN A 244 20.06 -0.10 19.32
CA ASN A 244 20.90 -1.23 19.68
C ASN A 244 22.31 -1.05 19.10
N SER A 245 23.28 -1.70 19.75
CA SER A 245 24.65 -1.85 19.23
C SER A 245 25.03 -3.34 19.22
N ASP A 246 25.80 -3.73 18.20
CA ASP A 246 26.36 -5.09 18.10
C ASP A 246 27.66 -5.27 18.89
N GLU A 247 28.25 -4.16 19.38
CA GLU A 247 29.55 -4.14 20.04
C GLU A 247 29.45 -4.19 21.58
N ALA A 248 28.51 -3.41 22.15
CA ALA A 248 28.33 -3.30 23.61
C ALA A 248 26.92 -2.84 23.98
N SER A 249 26.54 -2.99 25.24
CA SER A 249 25.33 -2.36 25.80
C SER A 249 25.42 -0.84 25.69
N LEU A 250 24.32 -0.21 25.28
CA LEU A 250 24.26 1.23 25.12
C LEU A 250 24.35 1.95 26.49
N THR A 251 25.13 2.99 26.57
CA THR A 251 25.17 3.89 27.73
C THR A 251 24.05 4.95 27.62
N ASP A 252 23.64 5.52 28.76
CA ASP A 252 22.62 6.58 28.76
C ASP A 252 23.05 7.78 27.90
N VAL A 253 24.31 8.15 27.92
CA VAL A 253 24.87 9.24 27.09
C VAL A 253 24.69 8.94 25.58
N GLN A 254 24.95 7.72 25.15
CA GLN A 254 24.76 7.33 23.74
C GLN A 254 23.28 7.36 23.37
N ILE A 255 22.40 6.88 24.26
CA ILE A 255 20.95 6.89 24.04
C ILE A 255 20.44 8.31 23.89
N GLU A 256 20.76 9.19 24.85
CA GLU A 256 20.32 10.59 24.86
C GLU A 256 20.86 11.37 23.64
N SER A 257 22.13 11.16 23.28
CA SER A 257 22.73 11.80 22.13
C SER A 257 22.07 11.34 20.81
N THR A 258 21.72 10.06 20.70
CA THR A 258 21.04 9.50 19.53
C THR A 258 19.61 10.05 19.40
N VAL A 259 18.85 10.09 20.50
CA VAL A 259 17.50 10.67 20.52
C VAL A 259 17.54 12.15 20.15
N LYS A 260 18.50 12.90 20.72
CA LYS A 260 18.69 14.30 20.36
C LYS A 260 19.00 14.50 18.90
N SER A 261 19.90 13.68 18.33
CA SER A 261 20.24 13.73 16.91
C SER A 261 19.01 13.50 16.01
N VAL A 262 18.13 12.56 16.37
CA VAL A 262 16.86 12.34 15.67
C VAL A 262 15.96 13.57 15.77
N LEU A 263 15.78 14.14 16.96
CA LEU A 263 14.95 15.32 17.16
C LEU A 263 15.46 16.56 16.40
N ASP A 264 16.77 16.81 16.44
CA ASP A 264 17.40 17.91 15.71
C ASP A 264 17.22 17.74 14.19
N HIS A 265 17.34 16.50 13.69
CA HIS A 265 17.13 16.21 12.28
C HIS A 265 15.67 16.37 11.85
N LEU A 266 14.71 15.92 12.67
CA LEU A 266 13.27 16.13 12.45
C LEU A 266 12.91 17.61 12.42
N ALA A 267 13.50 18.42 13.32
CA ALA A 267 13.31 19.86 13.32
C ALA A 267 13.81 20.52 12.03
N LEU A 268 14.97 20.06 11.53
CA LEU A 268 15.57 20.58 10.30
C LEU A 268 14.78 20.19 9.04
N LYS A 269 14.36 18.92 8.93
CA LYS A 269 13.78 18.36 7.69
C LYS A 269 12.29 18.66 7.53
N ILE A 270 11.53 18.57 8.60
CA ILE A 270 10.07 18.67 8.58
C ILE A 270 9.51 19.71 9.55
N ALA A 271 10.37 20.58 10.08
CA ALA A 271 10.03 21.62 11.06
C ALA A 271 9.28 21.05 12.28
N ALA A 272 9.62 19.85 12.71
CA ALA A 272 9.05 19.21 13.87
C ALA A 272 9.47 19.92 15.17
N ARG A 273 8.54 20.00 16.12
CA ARG A 273 8.80 20.53 17.48
C ARG A 273 8.52 19.43 18.50
N LEU A 274 9.37 19.30 19.51
CA LEU A 274 9.09 18.36 20.61
C LEU A 274 7.77 18.75 21.29
N ARG A 275 6.92 17.76 21.53
CA ARG A 275 5.71 17.96 22.32
C ARG A 275 6.11 18.00 23.80
N THR A 276 5.93 19.13 24.43
CA THR A 276 6.08 19.35 25.89
C THR A 276 4.82 18.92 26.65
#